data_97a85dd6cc1246c7554937d91255643c
#
_entry.id   97a85dd6cc1246c7554937d91255643c
#
_cell.length_a   1.000
_cell.length_b   1.000
_cell.length_c   1.000
_cell.angle_alpha   90.00
_cell.angle_beta   90.00
_cell.angle_gamma   90.00
#
_symmetry.space_group_name_H-M   'P 1'
#
loop_
_entity.id
_entity.type
_entity.pdbx_description
1 polymer ?
#
loop_
_entity_poly.entity_id
_entity_poly.type
_entity_poly.pdbx_seq_one_letter_code
_entity_poly.pdbx_strand_id
1 'polypeptide(L)'
;PFPARIKPGQKLDFMANLDQSWIGVDVTEVFSEACGRPVVVVNDADAAGLAEVQFGAAKGQDGLVIATTLGTGIGTALIYNGVLIPNTELGHIILSAKHLDAEKYASSAIRENEELGYKKWAKRLTKYYGLMEKYFNPDLFTVGGGVSRQSEKFLPYVDIKTPIVPAKLRNQAGIVGAAYYASTKQQ
;
A
#
# COMPACT_ATOMS: atom_id res chain seq x y z
N PRO A 1 6.36 9.12 -6.39
CA PRO A 1 5.88 7.75 -6.37
C PRO A 1 5.20 7.40 -7.69
N PHE A 2 5.21 6.13 -8.06
CA PHE A 2 4.65 5.65 -9.32
C PHE A 2 3.83 4.36 -9.07
N PRO A 3 2.62 4.21 -9.64
CA PRO A 3 1.71 3.10 -9.31
C PRO A 3 2.06 1.82 -10.09
N ALA A 4 3.26 1.32 -9.89
CA ALA A 4 3.75 0.07 -10.47
C ALA A 4 4.86 -0.54 -9.60
N ARG A 5 5.20 -1.79 -9.88
CA ARG A 5 6.38 -2.44 -9.28
C ARG A 5 7.65 -1.83 -9.89
N ILE A 6 8.49 -1.24 -9.05
CA ILE A 6 9.69 -0.54 -9.47
C ILE A 6 10.94 -1.31 -9.04
N LYS A 7 11.70 -1.79 -10.01
CA LYS A 7 13.02 -2.36 -9.77
C LYS A 7 14.07 -1.48 -10.46
N PRO A 8 15.07 -0.94 -9.73
CA PRO A 8 16.09 -0.09 -10.32
C PRO A 8 16.78 -0.74 -11.51
N GLY A 9 16.92 0.00 -12.63
CA GLY A 9 17.53 -0.49 -13.85
C GLY A 9 16.73 -1.56 -14.60
N GLN A 10 15.44 -1.73 -14.26
CA GLN A 10 14.57 -2.66 -14.97
C GLN A 10 13.39 -1.93 -15.60
N LYS A 11 12.99 -2.42 -16.76
CA LYS A 11 11.79 -1.95 -17.45
C LYS A 11 10.54 -2.46 -16.74
N LEU A 12 9.46 -1.68 -16.82
CA LEU A 12 8.17 -2.08 -16.26
C LEU A 12 7.67 -3.37 -16.94
N ASP A 13 7.32 -4.35 -16.15
CA ASP A 13 6.80 -5.65 -16.58
C ASP A 13 5.32 -5.87 -16.26
N PHE A 14 4.81 -5.12 -15.29
CA PHE A 14 3.43 -5.24 -14.83
C PHE A 14 2.90 -3.90 -14.31
N MET A 15 1.64 -3.61 -14.66
CA MET A 15 0.87 -2.47 -14.15
C MET A 15 -0.61 -2.83 -14.10
N ALA A 16 -1.28 -2.46 -13.00
CA ALA A 16 -2.71 -2.73 -12.85
C ALA A 16 -3.59 -1.62 -13.44
N ASN A 17 -3.17 -0.34 -13.34
CA ASN A 17 -4.05 0.81 -13.54
C ASN A 17 -3.46 1.91 -14.44
N LEU A 18 -2.45 1.61 -15.25
CA LEU A 18 -1.85 2.54 -16.21
C LEU A 18 -2.02 2.05 -17.64
N ASP A 19 -1.80 2.95 -18.61
CA ASP A 19 -1.81 2.62 -20.03
C ASP A 19 -0.71 1.62 -20.37
N GLN A 20 -1.02 0.65 -21.24
CA GLN A 20 -0.10 -0.45 -21.62
C GLN A 20 1.18 0.05 -22.30
N SER A 21 1.20 1.27 -22.84
CA SER A 21 2.39 1.89 -23.44
C SER A 21 3.56 2.06 -22.45
N TRP A 22 3.31 2.00 -21.14
CA TRP A 22 4.34 2.02 -20.11
C TRP A 22 5.08 0.69 -19.95
N ILE A 23 4.54 -0.43 -20.44
CA ILE A 23 5.24 -1.73 -20.41
C ILE A 23 6.51 -1.64 -21.26
N GLY A 24 7.62 -2.09 -20.69
CA GLY A 24 8.93 -2.02 -21.32
C GLY A 24 9.66 -0.69 -21.16
N VAL A 25 9.06 0.30 -20.46
CA VAL A 25 9.69 1.60 -20.18
C VAL A 25 10.51 1.52 -18.90
N ASP A 26 11.72 2.09 -18.88
CA ASP A 26 12.45 2.44 -17.67
C ASP A 26 11.98 3.81 -17.19
N VAL A 27 11.10 3.82 -16.18
CA VAL A 27 10.54 5.07 -15.65
C VAL A 27 11.58 5.96 -14.97
N THR A 28 12.65 5.36 -14.43
CA THR A 28 13.74 6.11 -13.79
C THR A 28 14.51 6.91 -14.84
N GLU A 29 14.82 6.28 -15.97
CA GLU A 29 15.49 6.90 -17.11
C GLU A 29 14.64 8.05 -17.68
N VAL A 30 13.39 7.75 -18.05
CA VAL A 30 12.45 8.73 -18.63
C VAL A 30 12.29 9.97 -17.75
N PHE A 31 12.08 9.78 -16.44
CA PHE A 31 11.93 10.93 -15.55
C PHE A 31 13.26 11.66 -15.29
N SER A 32 14.40 10.96 -15.27
CA SER A 32 15.71 11.61 -15.12
C SER A 32 16.03 12.47 -16.33
N GLU A 33 15.79 12.00 -17.54
CA GLU A 33 15.93 12.77 -18.76
C GLU A 33 15.02 14.00 -18.80
N ALA A 34 13.72 13.80 -18.51
CA ALA A 34 12.73 14.88 -18.51
C ALA A 34 13.03 15.97 -17.47
N CYS A 35 13.58 15.59 -16.31
CA CYS A 35 13.90 16.54 -15.24
C CYS A 35 15.32 17.11 -15.35
N GLY A 36 16.19 16.56 -16.20
CA GLY A 36 17.62 16.92 -16.27
C GLY A 36 18.38 16.64 -14.97
N ARG A 37 17.92 15.69 -14.15
CA ARG A 37 18.49 15.34 -12.84
C ARG A 37 18.29 13.86 -12.55
N PRO A 38 19.14 13.22 -11.74
CA PRO A 38 18.90 11.87 -11.26
C PRO A 38 17.56 11.80 -10.51
N VAL A 39 16.70 10.87 -10.90
CA VAL A 39 15.40 10.62 -10.28
C VAL A 39 15.41 9.23 -9.66
N VAL A 40 14.85 9.11 -8.46
CA VAL A 40 14.57 7.84 -7.81
C VAL A 40 13.07 7.62 -7.84
N VAL A 41 12.65 6.48 -8.33
CA VAL A 41 11.24 6.10 -8.40
C VAL A 41 10.95 5.01 -7.37
N VAL A 42 9.81 5.11 -6.70
CA VAL A 42 9.32 4.16 -5.71
C VAL A 42 7.84 3.89 -5.97
N ASN A 43 7.36 2.69 -5.66
CA ASN A 43 5.93 2.38 -5.71
C ASN A 43 5.13 3.33 -4.80
N ASP A 44 3.90 3.66 -5.16
CA ASP A 44 3.08 4.63 -4.43
C ASP A 44 2.65 4.13 -3.05
N ALA A 45 2.30 2.86 -2.91
CA ALA A 45 1.98 2.26 -1.62
C ALA A 45 3.24 2.12 -0.74
N ASP A 46 4.38 1.75 -1.32
CA ASP A 46 5.67 1.71 -0.63
C ASP A 46 6.04 3.08 -0.08
N ALA A 47 5.90 4.14 -0.89
CA ALA A 47 6.13 5.51 -0.44
C ALA A 47 5.20 5.89 0.71
N ALA A 48 3.90 5.60 0.59
CA ALA A 48 2.93 5.90 1.64
C ALA A 48 3.23 5.14 2.94
N GLY A 49 3.59 3.86 2.85
CA GLY A 49 3.97 3.05 4.00
C GLY A 49 5.22 3.56 4.71
N LEU A 50 6.28 3.90 3.96
CA LEU A 50 7.48 4.51 4.51
C LEU A 50 7.18 5.81 5.26
N ALA A 51 6.34 6.67 4.69
CA ALA A 51 5.95 7.91 5.34
C ALA A 51 5.26 7.67 6.69
N GLU A 52 4.36 6.71 6.75
CA GLU A 52 3.64 6.38 7.99
C GLU A 52 4.56 5.79 9.07
N VAL A 53 5.57 5.01 8.69
CA VAL A 53 6.56 4.48 9.64
C VAL A 53 7.53 5.56 10.13
N GLN A 54 7.94 6.48 9.27
CA GLN A 54 8.91 7.51 9.65
C GLN A 54 8.27 8.72 10.35
N PHE A 55 7.08 9.13 9.93
CA PHE A 55 6.49 10.40 10.33
C PHE A 55 5.02 10.29 10.78
N GLY A 56 4.37 9.15 10.57
CA GLY A 56 2.93 8.99 10.70
C GLY A 56 2.46 8.09 11.85
N ALA A 57 1.48 7.25 11.54
CA ALA A 57 0.78 6.43 12.51
C ALA A 57 1.61 5.28 13.09
N ALA A 58 2.63 4.82 12.37
CA ALA A 58 3.53 3.75 12.78
C ALA A 58 4.91 4.24 13.24
N LYS A 59 5.06 5.55 13.53
CA LYS A 59 6.33 6.10 13.99
C LYS A 59 6.76 5.48 15.32
N GLY A 60 7.98 4.94 15.34
CA GLY A 60 8.54 4.30 16.52
C GLY A 60 8.04 2.88 16.77
N GLN A 61 7.30 2.29 15.83
CA GLN A 61 6.89 0.90 15.88
C GLN A 61 8.06 -0.01 15.46
N ASP A 62 8.44 -0.90 16.35
CA ASP A 62 9.37 -1.99 16.05
C ASP A 62 8.64 -3.18 15.41
N GLY A 63 9.43 -4.08 14.80
CA GLY A 63 8.91 -5.28 14.16
C GLY A 63 8.33 -5.05 12.77
N LEU A 64 7.34 -5.84 12.38
CA LEU A 64 6.73 -5.81 11.06
C LEU A 64 5.49 -4.92 11.04
N VAL A 65 5.55 -3.86 10.25
CA VAL A 65 4.41 -3.02 9.91
C VAL A 65 3.94 -3.38 8.49
N ILE A 66 2.67 -3.67 8.33
CA ILE A 66 2.02 -3.77 7.02
C ILE A 66 1.14 -2.55 6.83
N ALA A 67 1.56 -1.65 5.95
CA ALA A 67 0.76 -0.50 5.54
C ALA A 67 -0.11 -0.89 4.33
N THR A 68 -1.39 -0.54 4.39
CA THR A 68 -2.33 -0.75 3.29
C THR A 68 -2.93 0.57 2.83
N THR A 69 -3.19 0.70 1.54
CA THR A 69 -3.96 1.81 0.98
C THR A 69 -5.23 1.27 0.34
N LEU A 70 -6.39 1.63 0.90
CA LEU A 70 -7.69 1.19 0.42
C LEU A 70 -8.31 2.29 -0.46
N GLY A 71 -8.35 2.04 -1.76
CA GLY A 71 -8.84 2.97 -2.78
C GLY A 71 -9.56 2.24 -3.91
N THR A 72 -9.25 2.61 -5.17
CA THR A 72 -9.67 1.86 -6.37
C THR A 72 -9.20 0.41 -6.28
N GLY A 73 -7.97 0.23 -5.82
CA GLY A 73 -7.38 -1.06 -5.51
C GLY A 73 -6.98 -1.16 -4.03
N ILE A 74 -6.10 -2.13 -3.75
CA ILE A 74 -5.44 -2.32 -2.45
C ILE A 74 -3.93 -2.31 -2.66
N GLY A 75 -3.29 -1.18 -2.35
CA GLY A 75 -1.83 -1.10 -2.29
C GLY A 75 -1.31 -1.58 -0.93
N THR A 76 -0.09 -2.11 -0.92
CA THR A 76 0.55 -2.61 0.30
C THR A 76 2.02 -2.27 0.36
N ALA A 77 2.52 -1.99 1.56
CA ALA A 77 3.94 -1.89 1.84
C ALA A 77 4.29 -2.68 3.09
N LEU A 78 5.35 -3.45 3.04
CA LEU A 78 5.91 -4.18 4.18
C LEU A 78 7.16 -3.47 4.67
N ILE A 79 7.17 -3.13 5.95
CA ILE A 79 8.30 -2.44 6.56
C ILE A 79 8.70 -3.20 7.84
N TYR A 80 9.93 -3.70 7.89
CA TYR A 80 10.47 -4.38 9.05
C TYR A 80 11.57 -3.54 9.72
N ASN A 81 11.35 -3.16 10.98
CA ASN A 81 12.26 -2.30 11.75
C ASN A 81 12.67 -1.03 10.95
N GLY A 82 11.70 -0.38 10.31
CA GLY A 82 11.92 0.83 9.51
C GLY A 82 12.48 0.59 8.10
N VAL A 83 12.80 -0.65 7.73
CA VAL A 83 13.35 -1.01 6.42
C VAL A 83 12.24 -1.52 5.51
N LEU A 84 12.08 -0.89 4.35
CA LEU A 84 11.10 -1.29 3.33
C LEU A 84 11.49 -2.60 2.66
N ILE A 85 10.54 -3.53 2.57
CA ILE A 85 10.58 -4.68 1.65
C ILE A 85 9.77 -4.26 0.41
N PRO A 86 10.43 -3.86 -0.70
CA PRO A 86 9.77 -3.15 -1.78
C PRO A 86 8.91 -4.04 -2.66
N ASN A 87 7.94 -3.43 -3.33
CA ASN A 87 7.11 -4.03 -4.38
C ASN A 87 6.29 -5.23 -3.91
N THR A 88 5.77 -5.18 -2.72
CA THR A 88 4.85 -6.22 -2.21
C THR A 88 3.44 -5.97 -2.74
N GLU A 89 2.83 -7.00 -3.31
CA GLU A 89 1.51 -6.93 -3.95
C GLU A 89 0.47 -7.76 -3.17
N LEU A 90 0.41 -7.55 -1.84
CA LEU A 90 -0.52 -8.30 -0.99
C LEU A 90 -2.00 -7.92 -1.21
N GLY A 91 -2.27 -6.83 -1.93
CA GLY A 91 -3.61 -6.53 -2.43
C GLY A 91 -4.17 -7.60 -3.37
N HIS A 92 -3.29 -8.38 -4.03
CA HIS A 92 -3.65 -9.45 -4.95
C HIS A 92 -3.56 -10.85 -4.35
N ILE A 93 -3.46 -10.99 -3.03
CA ILE A 93 -3.50 -12.32 -2.41
C ILE A 93 -4.84 -13.01 -2.64
N ILE A 94 -4.78 -14.32 -2.81
CA ILE A 94 -5.99 -15.13 -3.07
C ILE A 94 -6.63 -15.53 -1.74
N LEU A 95 -7.86 -15.08 -1.50
CA LEU A 95 -8.59 -15.25 -0.25
C LEU A 95 -9.32 -16.61 -0.13
N SER A 96 -9.43 -17.39 -1.22
CA SER A 96 -10.16 -18.65 -1.19
C SER A 96 -9.79 -19.56 -2.35
N ALA A 97 -10.18 -20.85 -2.25
CA ALA A 97 -10.03 -21.85 -3.31
C ALA A 97 -10.73 -21.48 -4.63
N LYS A 98 -11.62 -20.50 -4.63
CA LYS A 98 -12.28 -19.97 -5.83
C LYS A 98 -11.46 -18.85 -6.50
N HIS A 99 -10.18 -18.74 -6.21
CA HIS A 99 -9.27 -17.70 -6.74
C HIS A 99 -9.80 -16.28 -6.56
N LEU A 100 -10.39 -16.00 -5.39
CA LEU A 100 -10.92 -14.68 -5.04
C LEU A 100 -9.78 -13.74 -4.70
N ASP A 101 -9.42 -12.85 -5.62
CA ASP A 101 -8.45 -11.78 -5.44
C ASP A 101 -8.93 -10.79 -4.35
N ALA A 102 -8.04 -10.42 -3.42
CA ALA A 102 -8.39 -9.57 -2.29
C ALA A 102 -8.84 -8.18 -2.73
N GLU A 103 -8.19 -7.56 -3.71
CA GLU A 103 -8.56 -6.26 -4.26
C GLU A 103 -9.98 -6.28 -4.84
N LYS A 104 -10.31 -7.32 -5.62
CA LYS A 104 -11.65 -7.52 -6.22
C LYS A 104 -12.72 -7.91 -5.22
N TYR A 105 -12.36 -8.07 -3.96
CA TYR A 105 -13.29 -8.44 -2.89
C TYR A 105 -13.44 -7.38 -1.80
N ALA A 106 -12.34 -6.70 -1.46
CA ALA A 106 -12.28 -5.87 -0.26
C ALA A 106 -11.79 -4.43 -0.50
N SER A 107 -11.50 -4.00 -1.75
CA SER A 107 -11.14 -2.60 -2.02
C SER A 107 -12.30 -1.64 -1.69
N SER A 108 -11.97 -0.35 -1.52
CA SER A 108 -13.00 0.68 -1.29
C SER A 108 -13.92 0.83 -2.50
N ALA A 109 -13.39 0.71 -3.71
CA ALA A 109 -14.19 0.75 -4.94
C ALA A 109 -15.23 -0.37 -4.97
N ILE A 110 -14.87 -1.58 -4.56
CA ILE A 110 -15.82 -2.70 -4.47
C ILE A 110 -16.91 -2.42 -3.43
N ARG A 111 -16.55 -1.83 -2.27
CA ARG A 111 -17.56 -1.40 -1.28
C ARG A 111 -18.57 -0.45 -1.90
N GLU A 112 -18.11 0.52 -2.68
CA GLU A 112 -18.96 1.52 -3.33
C GLU A 112 -19.81 0.91 -4.45
N ASN A 113 -19.20 0.16 -5.35
CA ASN A 113 -19.87 -0.47 -6.48
C ASN A 113 -20.95 -1.49 -6.07
N GLU A 114 -20.74 -2.21 -4.97
CA GLU A 114 -21.71 -3.15 -4.42
C GLU A 114 -22.61 -2.54 -3.34
N GLU A 115 -22.52 -1.22 -3.12
CA GLU A 115 -23.29 -0.47 -2.11
C GLU A 115 -23.24 -1.09 -0.70
N LEU A 116 -22.06 -1.62 -0.34
CA LEU A 116 -21.88 -2.30 0.95
C LEU A 116 -21.84 -1.27 2.10
N GLY A 117 -22.69 -1.50 3.08
CA GLY A 117 -22.56 -0.81 4.35
C GLY A 117 -21.23 -1.18 5.06
N TYR A 118 -20.67 -0.24 5.84
CA TYR A 118 -19.35 -0.39 6.48
C TYR A 118 -19.20 -1.67 7.30
N LYS A 119 -20.22 -2.11 8.04
CA LYS A 119 -20.18 -3.37 8.80
C LYS A 119 -20.04 -4.61 7.92
N LYS A 120 -20.71 -4.65 6.77
CA LYS A 120 -20.57 -5.76 5.80
C LYS A 120 -19.19 -5.75 5.16
N TRP A 121 -18.71 -4.57 4.81
CA TRP A 121 -17.38 -4.41 4.24
C TRP A 121 -16.27 -4.76 5.24
N ALA A 122 -16.39 -4.37 6.50
CA ALA A 122 -15.45 -4.74 7.55
C ALA A 122 -15.29 -6.26 7.72
N LYS A 123 -16.34 -7.07 7.49
CA LYS A 123 -16.23 -8.54 7.45
C LYS A 123 -15.33 -9.02 6.30
N ARG A 124 -15.35 -8.32 5.16
CA ARG A 124 -14.45 -8.62 4.04
C ARG A 124 -13.01 -8.25 4.38
N LEU A 125 -12.82 -7.10 5.02
CA LEU A 125 -11.52 -6.66 5.54
C LEU A 125 -10.99 -7.61 6.62
N THR A 126 -11.84 -8.11 7.53
CA THR A 126 -11.45 -9.14 8.51
C THR A 126 -10.86 -10.37 7.83
N LYS A 127 -11.48 -10.84 6.73
CA LYS A 127 -10.95 -11.98 5.98
C LYS A 127 -9.59 -11.65 5.33
N TYR A 128 -9.45 -10.46 4.77
CA TYR A 128 -8.22 -10.00 4.13
C TYR A 128 -7.08 -9.84 5.15
N TYR A 129 -7.29 -9.05 6.20
CA TYR A 129 -6.29 -8.81 7.24
C TYR A 129 -5.98 -10.07 8.04
N GLY A 130 -6.98 -10.91 8.32
CA GLY A 130 -6.78 -12.19 9.01
C GLY A 130 -5.91 -13.17 8.23
N LEU A 131 -5.94 -13.12 6.88
CA LEU A 131 -5.02 -13.92 6.07
C LEU A 131 -3.58 -13.39 6.17
N MET A 132 -3.39 -12.08 6.13
CA MET A 132 -2.08 -11.46 6.34
C MET A 132 -1.55 -11.69 7.75
N GLU A 133 -2.41 -11.56 8.78
CA GLU A 133 -2.07 -11.89 10.15
C GLU A 133 -1.57 -13.35 10.29
N LYS A 134 -2.27 -14.29 9.66
CA LYS A 134 -1.90 -15.71 9.68
C LYS A 134 -0.54 -16.00 9.05
N TYR A 135 -0.19 -15.32 7.96
CA TYR A 135 1.03 -15.64 7.20
C TYR A 135 2.24 -14.79 7.60
N PHE A 136 2.03 -13.56 8.03
CA PHE A 136 3.09 -12.61 8.31
C PHE A 136 3.24 -12.27 9.79
N ASN A 137 2.20 -12.50 10.59
CA ASN A 137 2.18 -12.16 12.03
C ASN A 137 2.73 -10.74 12.30
N PRO A 138 2.16 -9.69 11.67
CA PRO A 138 2.69 -8.33 11.82
C PRO A 138 2.40 -7.77 13.21
N ASP A 139 3.21 -6.79 13.62
CA ASP A 139 3.05 -6.06 14.87
C ASP A 139 2.03 -4.93 14.76
N LEU A 140 1.84 -4.39 13.55
CA LEU A 140 0.88 -3.32 13.29
C LEU A 140 0.39 -3.34 11.84
N PHE A 141 -0.91 -3.09 11.66
CA PHE A 141 -1.47 -2.65 10.37
C PHE A 141 -1.74 -1.15 10.38
N THR A 142 -1.38 -0.45 9.30
CA THR A 142 -1.87 0.91 9.04
C THR A 142 -2.81 0.93 7.84
N VAL A 143 -3.87 1.73 7.90
CA VAL A 143 -4.88 1.82 6.83
C VAL A 143 -4.94 3.23 6.27
N GLY A 144 -4.44 3.39 5.04
CA GLY A 144 -4.47 4.61 4.25
C GLY A 144 -5.53 4.57 3.15
N GLY A 145 -5.35 5.47 2.17
CA GLY A 145 -6.31 5.68 1.09
C GLY A 145 -7.45 6.62 1.47
N GLY A 146 -8.28 6.98 0.50
CA GLY A 146 -9.34 7.98 0.69
C GLY A 146 -10.35 7.62 1.79
N VAL A 147 -10.67 6.33 1.92
CA VAL A 147 -11.63 5.80 2.89
C VAL A 147 -11.12 5.86 4.34
N SER A 148 -9.80 5.98 4.56
CA SER A 148 -9.22 6.07 5.91
C SER A 148 -9.75 7.27 6.72
N ARG A 149 -10.26 8.31 6.04
CA ARG A 149 -10.94 9.46 6.67
C ARG A 149 -12.23 9.07 7.40
N GLN A 150 -12.76 7.89 7.12
CA GLN A 150 -13.98 7.35 7.72
C GLN A 150 -13.70 6.06 8.50
N SER A 151 -12.45 5.91 8.97
CA SER A 151 -11.96 4.71 9.67
C SER A 151 -12.83 4.32 10.87
N GLU A 152 -13.38 5.29 11.58
CA GLU A 152 -14.29 5.09 12.70
C GLU A 152 -15.59 4.33 12.34
N LYS A 153 -15.95 4.32 11.04
CA LYS A 153 -17.14 3.61 10.54
C LYS A 153 -16.92 2.14 10.27
N PHE A 154 -15.67 1.70 10.09
CA PHE A 154 -15.39 0.31 9.70
C PHE A 154 -14.30 -0.37 10.55
N LEU A 155 -13.22 0.30 10.96
CA LEU A 155 -12.16 -0.34 11.74
C LEU A 155 -12.65 -1.00 13.04
N PRO A 156 -13.61 -0.43 13.79
CA PRO A 156 -14.13 -1.09 15.00
C PRO A 156 -14.84 -2.42 14.73
N TYR A 157 -15.15 -2.74 13.49
CA TYR A 157 -15.80 -3.98 13.07
C TYR A 157 -14.86 -4.95 12.33
N VAL A 158 -13.58 -4.60 12.21
CA VAL A 158 -12.54 -5.51 11.69
C VAL A 158 -12.06 -6.36 12.86
N ASP A 159 -12.37 -7.64 12.81
CA ASP A 159 -12.08 -8.60 13.88
C ASP A 159 -10.78 -9.36 13.57
N ILE A 160 -9.68 -8.84 14.10
CA ILE A 160 -8.31 -9.40 14.04
C ILE A 160 -7.61 -9.17 15.37
N LYS A 161 -6.49 -9.85 15.61
CA LYS A 161 -5.71 -9.72 16.86
C LYS A 161 -4.67 -8.62 16.77
N THR A 162 -4.02 -8.49 15.62
CA THR A 162 -3.00 -7.47 15.38
C THR A 162 -3.61 -6.08 15.44
N PRO A 163 -3.01 -5.12 16.14
CA PRO A 163 -3.45 -3.73 16.13
C PRO A 163 -3.59 -3.18 14.71
N ILE A 164 -4.68 -2.45 14.45
CA ILE A 164 -4.96 -1.80 13.17
C ILE A 164 -5.35 -0.33 13.41
N VAL A 165 -4.63 0.59 12.77
CA VAL A 165 -4.83 2.04 12.98
C VAL A 165 -4.97 2.78 11.64
N PRO A 166 -5.72 3.90 11.60
CA PRO A 166 -5.78 4.72 10.41
C PRO A 166 -4.45 5.45 10.17
N ALA A 167 -4.07 5.58 8.91
CA ALA A 167 -2.94 6.38 8.46
C ALA A 167 -3.11 7.85 8.84
N LYS A 168 -2.02 8.50 9.25
CA LYS A 168 -2.02 9.86 9.79
C LYS A 168 -1.74 10.91 8.73
N LEU A 169 -0.87 10.62 7.76
CA LEU A 169 -0.39 11.58 6.77
C LEU A 169 -1.35 11.77 5.58
N ARG A 170 -2.32 10.89 5.42
CA ARG A 170 -3.38 11.02 4.39
C ARG A 170 -2.79 11.22 2.98
N ASN A 171 -3.28 12.25 2.24
CA ASN A 171 -2.85 12.55 0.86
C ASN A 171 -1.39 13.01 0.77
N GLN A 172 -0.73 13.36 1.86
CA GLN A 172 0.68 13.76 1.87
C GLN A 172 1.63 12.55 1.94
N ALA A 173 1.15 11.38 2.34
CA ALA A 173 1.97 10.20 2.58
C ALA A 173 2.86 9.83 1.38
N GLY A 174 2.29 9.79 0.16
CA GLY A 174 3.06 9.48 -1.05
C GLY A 174 4.20 10.47 -1.32
N ILE A 175 3.94 11.77 -1.18
CA ILE A 175 4.95 12.82 -1.43
C ILE A 175 6.05 12.77 -0.37
N VAL A 176 5.67 12.71 0.90
CA VAL A 176 6.60 12.65 2.05
C VAL A 176 7.46 11.38 1.97
N GLY A 177 6.83 10.24 1.68
CA GLY A 177 7.54 8.97 1.57
C GLY A 177 8.49 8.90 0.38
N ALA A 178 8.12 9.45 -0.77
CA ALA A 178 9.01 9.52 -1.93
C ALA A 178 10.23 10.42 -1.66
N ALA A 179 10.03 11.57 -1.01
CA ALA A 179 11.12 12.45 -0.61
C ALA A 179 12.06 11.77 0.39
N TYR A 180 11.51 11.10 1.40
CA TYR A 180 12.30 10.31 2.36
C TYR A 180 13.06 9.18 1.66
N TYR A 181 12.40 8.39 0.80
CA TYR A 181 13.05 7.31 0.06
C TYR A 181 14.21 7.83 -0.80
N ALA A 182 14.02 8.94 -1.51
CA ALA A 182 15.09 9.56 -2.30
C ALA A 182 16.29 9.97 -1.43
N SER A 183 16.06 10.53 -0.24
CA SER A 183 17.14 10.92 0.68
C SER A 183 17.99 9.74 1.16
N THR A 184 17.38 8.54 1.26
CA THR A 184 18.11 7.31 1.65
C THR A 184 18.95 6.69 0.53
N LYS A 185 18.76 7.13 -0.73
CA LYS A 185 19.49 6.62 -1.90
C LYS A 185 20.63 7.54 -2.36
N GLN A 186 20.77 8.71 -1.75
CA GLN A 186 21.84 9.68 -2.04
C GLN A 186 23.07 9.49 -1.13
N GLN A 187 23.04 8.51 -0.25
CA GLN A 187 24.19 8.07 0.58
C GLN A 187 24.85 6.86 -0.07
#